data_12b94685e49ffbd5cc4a726fbbe937b8
#
_entry.id   12b94685e49ffbd5cc4a726fbbe937b8
#
_cell.length_a   1.000
_cell.length_b   1.000
_cell.length_c   1.000
_cell.angle_alpha   90.00
_cell.angle_beta   90.00
_cell.angle_gamma   90.00
#
_symmetry.space_group_name_H-M   'P 1'
#
loop_
_entity.id
_entity.type
_entity.pdbx_description
1 polymer ?
#
loop_
_entity_poly.entity_id
_entity_poly.type
_entity_poly.pdbx_seq_one_letter_code
_entity_poly.pdbx_strand_id
1 'polypeptide(L)'
;MRLTIATTLFVVLLAMRCSSGNTPAMPSEPAIGPGPPQTVINCAGCPLVDVTRVIDGDTIDTSIGRVRFYGIDTPERGEACFSEATAATESFAGSQVRLEDGPRLTDRFDRRLAYVYDASGNSIDVQLVAGGYARARTQDGQHPK
;
A
#
# COMPACT_ATOMS: atom_id res chain seq x y z
N MET A 1 -8.35 35.87 -49.45
CA MET A 1 -8.87 35.82 -48.09
C MET A 1 -8.83 34.37 -47.63
N ARG A 2 -7.76 33.94 -46.94
CA ARG A 2 -7.55 32.54 -46.47
C ARG A 2 -7.79 32.51 -44.97
N LEU A 3 -8.82 31.78 -44.56
CA LEU A 3 -9.21 31.60 -43.18
C LEU A 3 -8.45 30.38 -42.60
N THR A 4 -7.50 30.60 -41.70
CA THR A 4 -6.77 29.57 -41.01
C THR A 4 -7.53 29.23 -39.72
N ILE A 5 -8.10 28.02 -39.64
CA ILE A 5 -8.75 27.49 -38.44
C ILE A 5 -7.65 26.87 -37.59
N ALA A 6 -7.32 27.50 -36.46
CA ALA A 6 -6.43 26.95 -35.46
C ALA A 6 -7.21 25.95 -34.55
N THR A 7 -6.95 24.66 -34.71
CA THR A 7 -7.51 23.61 -33.87
C THR A 7 -6.71 23.57 -32.57
N THR A 8 -7.26 24.12 -31.50
CA THR A 8 -6.69 24.05 -30.17
C THR A 8 -6.99 22.66 -29.56
N LEU A 9 -5.95 21.82 -29.49
CA LEU A 9 -6.00 20.51 -28.86
C LEU A 9 -6.01 20.70 -27.32
N PHE A 10 -7.15 20.52 -26.68
CA PHE A 10 -7.30 20.57 -25.22
C PHE A 10 -6.84 19.21 -24.66
N VAL A 11 -5.59 19.14 -24.21
CA VAL A 11 -5.08 17.98 -23.44
C VAL A 11 -5.64 18.07 -22.04
N VAL A 12 -6.65 17.28 -21.75
CA VAL A 12 -7.15 17.10 -20.37
C VAL A 12 -6.16 16.21 -19.63
N LEU A 13 -5.28 16.86 -18.85
CA LEU A 13 -4.39 16.18 -17.92
C LEU A 13 -5.24 15.71 -16.73
N LEU A 14 -5.60 14.42 -16.71
CA LEU A 14 -6.25 13.80 -15.57
C LEU A 14 -5.21 13.62 -14.45
N ALA A 15 -5.03 14.67 -13.63
CA ALA A 15 -4.18 14.60 -12.45
C ALA A 15 -4.86 13.69 -11.42
N MET A 16 -4.31 12.50 -11.19
CA MET A 16 -4.61 11.69 -10.02
C MET A 16 -4.22 12.51 -8.79
N ARG A 17 -5.21 13.01 -8.07
CA ARG A 17 -5.00 13.71 -6.79
C ARG A 17 -4.94 12.66 -5.70
N CYS A 18 -3.79 12.52 -5.04
CA CYS A 18 -3.72 11.95 -3.70
C CYS A 18 -4.53 12.87 -2.78
N SER A 19 -5.65 12.38 -2.27
CA SER A 19 -6.55 13.18 -1.43
C SER A 19 -5.95 13.31 -0.03
N SER A 20 -5.22 14.38 0.21
CA SER A 20 -5.02 14.88 1.59
C SER A 20 -6.37 15.40 2.08
N GLY A 21 -6.89 14.74 3.13
CA GLY A 21 -8.24 14.93 3.61
C GLY A 21 -8.65 16.37 3.87
N ASN A 22 -9.68 16.78 3.17
CA ASN A 22 -10.65 17.74 3.66
C ASN A 22 -12.01 17.14 3.30
N THR A 23 -12.61 16.45 4.27
CA THR A 23 -13.91 15.78 4.11
C THR A 23 -15.01 16.83 4.14
N PRO A 24 -15.73 17.12 3.04
CA PRO A 24 -17.01 17.77 3.15
C PRO A 24 -17.98 16.81 3.84
N ALA A 25 -18.75 17.30 4.81
CA ALA A 25 -19.77 16.53 5.50
C ALA A 25 -20.71 15.87 4.48
N MET A 26 -20.66 14.55 4.40
CA MET A 26 -21.60 13.76 3.61
C MET A 26 -22.95 13.70 4.30
N PRO A 27 -24.06 13.74 3.54
CA PRO A 27 -25.38 13.41 4.10
C PRO A 27 -25.33 11.98 4.64
N SER A 28 -25.93 11.77 5.82
CA SER A 28 -26.02 10.47 6.48
C SER A 28 -26.66 9.43 5.55
N GLU A 29 -25.84 8.50 5.03
CA GLU A 29 -26.34 7.32 4.34
C GLU A 29 -27.13 6.43 5.31
N PRO A 30 -28.22 5.79 4.84
CA PRO A 30 -28.97 4.84 5.66
C PRO A 30 -28.02 3.70 6.08
N ALA A 31 -28.08 3.34 7.36
CA ALA A 31 -27.27 2.27 7.95
C ALA A 31 -27.43 0.98 7.13
N ILE A 32 -26.40 0.65 6.35
CA ILE A 32 -26.28 -0.68 5.73
C ILE A 32 -26.10 -1.65 6.88
N GLY A 33 -26.99 -2.64 6.98
CA GLY A 33 -26.90 -3.70 7.99
C GLY A 33 -25.53 -4.38 7.97
N PRO A 34 -25.21 -5.20 9.01
CA PRO A 34 -23.91 -5.84 9.10
C PRO A 34 -23.59 -6.61 7.83
N GLY A 35 -22.59 -6.13 7.09
CA GLY A 35 -22.05 -6.83 5.93
C GLY A 35 -21.58 -8.23 6.31
N PRO A 36 -21.35 -9.12 5.34
CA PRO A 36 -20.81 -10.45 5.62
C PRO A 36 -19.53 -10.30 6.47
N PRO A 37 -19.24 -11.26 7.37
CA PRO A 37 -18.08 -11.18 8.24
C PRO A 37 -16.83 -10.97 7.37
N GLN A 38 -16.22 -9.80 7.51
CA GLN A 38 -14.97 -9.52 6.85
C GLN A 38 -13.91 -10.40 7.51
N THR A 39 -13.29 -11.26 6.73
CA THR A 39 -12.13 -12.02 7.20
C THR A 39 -11.03 -11.03 7.52
N VAL A 40 -10.86 -10.71 8.80
CA VAL A 40 -9.75 -9.87 9.24
C VAL A 40 -8.48 -10.70 9.08
N ILE A 41 -7.63 -10.31 8.13
CA ILE A 41 -6.31 -10.91 7.97
C ILE A 41 -5.47 -10.41 9.15
N ASN A 42 -5.21 -11.30 10.10
CA ASN A 42 -4.50 -11.00 11.32
C ASN A 42 -3.49 -12.11 11.65
N CYS A 43 -2.31 -11.72 12.09
CA CYS A 43 -1.28 -12.64 12.55
C CYS A 43 -0.64 -12.19 13.88
N ALA A 44 -1.43 -12.14 14.94
CA ALA A 44 -0.92 -11.79 16.27
C ALA A 44 0.14 -12.76 16.80
N GLY A 45 0.19 -14.00 16.30
CA GLY A 45 1.19 -15.02 16.63
C GLY A 45 2.44 -15.04 15.77
N CYS A 46 2.50 -14.23 14.69
CA CYS A 46 3.67 -14.17 13.85
C CYS A 46 4.88 -13.55 14.58
N PRO A 47 6.12 -13.90 14.19
CA PRO A 47 7.34 -13.35 14.79
C PRO A 47 7.35 -11.82 14.73
N LEU A 48 7.64 -11.18 15.87
CA LEU A 48 7.79 -9.75 16.01
C LEU A 48 9.26 -9.37 15.77
N VAL A 49 9.50 -8.33 14.95
CA VAL A 49 10.84 -7.82 14.62
C VAL A 49 10.86 -6.30 14.69
N ASP A 50 12.02 -5.71 15.00
CA ASP A 50 12.18 -4.27 15.04
C ASP A 50 12.31 -3.70 13.62
N VAL A 51 11.63 -2.59 13.36
CA VAL A 51 11.79 -1.79 12.15
C VAL A 51 12.92 -0.79 12.37
N THR A 52 13.95 -0.85 11.54
CA THR A 52 15.09 0.07 11.62
C THR A 52 14.96 1.25 10.67
N ARG A 53 14.26 1.06 9.55
CA ARG A 53 13.99 2.10 8.56
C ARG A 53 12.88 1.70 7.59
N VAL A 54 12.03 2.62 7.21
CA VAL A 54 11.16 2.51 6.02
C VAL A 54 11.92 3.05 4.81
N ILE A 55 12.00 2.28 3.72
CA ILE A 55 12.69 2.63 2.48
C ILE A 55 11.73 3.32 1.52
N ASP A 56 10.56 2.72 1.36
CA ASP A 56 9.45 3.17 0.53
C ASP A 56 8.13 2.54 1.01
N GLY A 57 7.05 2.66 0.24
CA GLY A 57 5.72 2.21 0.65
C GLY A 57 5.58 0.70 0.84
N ASP A 58 6.47 -0.12 0.29
CA ASP A 58 6.38 -1.58 0.36
C ASP A 58 7.71 -2.28 0.69
N THR A 59 8.71 -1.52 1.14
CA THR A 59 10.02 -2.04 1.52
C THR A 59 10.51 -1.42 2.83
N ILE A 60 10.85 -2.27 3.80
CA ILE A 60 11.37 -1.86 5.10
C ILE A 60 12.69 -2.58 5.40
N ASP A 61 13.56 -1.93 6.17
CA ASP A 61 14.70 -2.56 6.83
C ASP A 61 14.29 -2.93 8.26
N THR A 62 14.62 -4.15 8.67
CA THR A 62 14.30 -4.69 9.99
C THR A 62 15.56 -5.21 10.68
N SER A 63 15.47 -5.59 11.96
CA SER A 63 16.56 -6.22 12.71
C SER A 63 17.07 -7.55 12.10
N ILE A 64 16.29 -8.17 11.21
CA ILE A 64 16.64 -9.43 10.53
C ILE A 64 16.90 -9.27 9.04
N GLY A 65 16.99 -8.04 8.54
CA GLY A 65 17.28 -7.71 7.14
C GLY A 65 16.16 -6.97 6.42
N ARG A 66 16.36 -6.77 5.11
CA ARG A 66 15.41 -6.07 4.26
C ARG A 66 14.22 -6.95 3.89
N VAL A 67 13.02 -6.40 4.05
CA VAL A 67 11.74 -7.06 3.74
C VAL A 67 11.01 -6.27 2.67
N ARG A 68 10.59 -6.95 1.59
CA ARG A 68 9.66 -6.47 0.57
C ARG A 68 8.29 -7.07 0.86
N PHE A 69 7.28 -6.22 0.95
CA PHE A 69 5.91 -6.67 1.19
C PHE A 69 5.42 -7.53 0.02
N TYR A 70 4.90 -8.70 0.34
CA TYR A 70 4.40 -9.62 -0.67
C TYR A 70 3.00 -9.24 -1.13
N GLY A 71 2.76 -9.30 -2.43
CA GLY A 71 1.41 -9.15 -2.99
C GLY A 71 0.91 -7.72 -3.16
N ILE A 72 1.71 -6.72 -2.85
CA ILE A 72 1.39 -5.31 -3.10
C ILE A 72 2.51 -4.59 -3.87
N ASP A 73 2.15 -3.47 -4.45
CA ASP A 73 3.04 -2.58 -5.19
C ASP A 73 2.65 -1.12 -4.91
N THR A 74 3.62 -0.33 -4.50
CA THR A 74 3.45 1.11 -4.19
C THR A 74 4.15 1.96 -5.23
N PRO A 75 3.81 3.26 -5.35
CA PRO A 75 4.52 4.17 -6.25
C PRO A 75 6.01 4.19 -5.96
N GLU A 76 6.80 4.11 -7.03
CA GLU A 76 8.26 4.18 -6.97
C GLU A 76 8.75 5.63 -6.83
N ARG A 77 10.02 5.80 -6.46
CA ARG A 77 10.64 7.11 -6.29
C ARG A 77 10.55 7.94 -7.57
N GLY A 78 9.94 9.11 -7.46
CA GLY A 78 9.69 10.02 -8.58
C GLY A 78 8.30 9.88 -9.19
N GLU A 79 7.52 8.90 -8.77
CA GLU A 79 6.11 8.78 -9.13
C GLU A 79 5.21 9.59 -8.18
N ALA A 80 4.01 9.92 -8.66
CA ALA A 80 3.00 10.56 -7.83
C ALA A 80 2.63 9.66 -6.65
N CYS A 81 2.42 10.25 -5.46
CA CYS A 81 2.02 9.58 -4.22
C CYS A 81 3.12 8.69 -3.57
N PHE A 82 4.38 8.75 -4.04
CA PHE A 82 5.49 8.03 -3.42
C PHE A 82 5.68 8.40 -1.93
N SER A 83 5.72 9.71 -1.64
CA SER A 83 5.90 10.21 -0.26
C SER A 83 4.74 9.85 0.66
N GLU A 84 3.53 9.88 0.13
CA GLU A 84 2.32 9.54 0.88
C GLU A 84 2.26 8.04 1.20
N ALA A 85 2.62 7.18 0.26
CA ALA A 85 2.71 5.75 0.48
C ALA A 85 3.79 5.40 1.51
N THR A 86 4.97 6.03 1.40
CA THR A 86 6.06 5.84 2.37
C THR A 86 5.64 6.29 3.78
N ALA A 87 5.03 7.47 3.91
CA ALA A 87 4.54 7.97 5.20
C ALA A 87 3.43 7.11 5.80
N ALA A 88 2.53 6.55 4.97
CA ALA A 88 1.51 5.61 5.41
C ALA A 88 2.16 4.34 5.98
N THR A 89 3.16 3.79 5.30
CA THR A 89 3.90 2.62 5.79
C THR A 89 4.64 2.91 7.09
N GLU A 90 5.28 4.08 7.23
CA GLU A 90 5.89 4.50 8.49
C GLU A 90 4.87 4.55 9.64
N SER A 91 3.69 5.09 9.37
CA SER A 91 2.62 5.21 10.36
C SER A 91 2.07 3.85 10.80
N PHE A 92 1.88 2.91 9.87
CA PHE A 92 1.32 1.58 10.16
C PHE A 92 2.35 0.64 10.79
N ALA A 93 3.59 0.66 10.32
CA ALA A 93 4.66 -0.20 10.80
C ALA A 93 5.15 0.19 12.21
N GLY A 94 5.20 1.48 12.51
CA GLY A 94 5.74 1.95 13.78
C GLY A 94 7.18 1.46 14.00
N SER A 95 7.49 1.07 15.24
CA SER A 95 8.82 0.57 15.60
C SER A 95 8.98 -0.95 15.48
N GLN A 96 7.90 -1.70 15.38
CA GLN A 96 7.91 -3.16 15.32
C GLN A 96 6.80 -3.68 14.41
N VAL A 97 7.11 -4.73 13.67
CA VAL A 97 6.17 -5.44 12.79
C VAL A 97 6.22 -6.93 13.03
N ARG A 98 5.17 -7.62 12.63
CA ARG A 98 5.13 -9.09 12.57
C ARG A 98 5.25 -9.52 11.12
N LEU A 99 5.97 -10.62 10.91
CA LEU A 99 6.27 -11.13 9.58
C LEU A 99 5.75 -12.55 9.42
N GLU A 100 5.07 -12.80 8.30
CA GLU A 100 4.71 -14.12 7.81
C GLU A 100 5.33 -14.32 6.44
N ASP A 101 6.13 -15.36 6.27
CA ASP A 101 6.78 -15.63 4.99
C ASP A 101 5.76 -15.80 3.87
N GLY A 102 6.04 -15.19 2.74
CA GLY A 102 5.28 -15.40 1.52
C GLY A 102 5.52 -16.78 0.92
N PRO A 103 4.75 -17.18 -0.10
CA PRO A 103 4.93 -18.44 -0.80
C PRO A 103 6.34 -18.62 -1.40
N ARG A 104 7.00 -17.51 -1.69
CA ARG A 104 8.40 -17.45 -2.10
C ARG A 104 9.16 -16.62 -1.06
N LEU A 105 10.30 -17.12 -0.58
CA LEU A 105 11.04 -16.52 0.53
C LEU A 105 11.81 -15.26 0.14
N THR A 106 12.35 -15.19 -1.08
CA THR A 106 13.13 -14.06 -1.56
C THR A 106 12.78 -13.68 -2.99
N ASP A 107 13.03 -12.44 -3.35
CA ASP A 107 12.94 -11.97 -4.73
C ASP A 107 14.31 -12.09 -5.46
N ARG A 108 14.37 -11.58 -6.70
CA ARG A 108 15.60 -11.59 -7.52
C ARG A 108 16.73 -10.68 -6.99
N PHE A 109 16.43 -9.84 -6.00
CA PHE A 109 17.39 -8.93 -5.37
C PHE A 109 17.77 -9.39 -3.96
N ASP A 110 17.43 -10.64 -3.62
CA ASP A 110 17.66 -11.27 -2.30
C ASP A 110 16.96 -10.55 -1.13
N ARG A 111 15.87 -9.80 -1.42
CA ARG A 111 15.01 -9.25 -0.37
C ARG A 111 14.04 -10.33 0.11
N ARG A 112 13.87 -10.43 1.43
CA ARG A 112 12.85 -11.33 2.00
C ARG A 112 11.47 -10.87 1.56
N LEU A 113 10.64 -11.79 1.09
CA LEU A 113 9.25 -11.56 0.72
C LEU A 113 8.34 -12.04 1.86
N ALA A 114 7.58 -11.13 2.46
CA ALA A 114 6.71 -11.45 3.57
C ALA A 114 5.40 -10.65 3.52
N TYR A 115 4.34 -11.22 4.09
CA TYR A 115 3.18 -10.46 4.53
C TYR A 115 3.56 -9.74 5.82
N VAL A 116 3.18 -8.48 5.94
CA VAL A 116 3.60 -7.61 7.03
C VAL A 116 2.39 -7.15 7.82
N TYR A 117 2.50 -7.28 9.15
CA TYR A 117 1.46 -6.91 10.09
C TYR A 117 2.03 -5.93 11.10
N ASP A 118 1.18 -5.04 11.62
CA ASP A 118 1.54 -4.19 12.74
C ASP A 118 1.83 -5.00 14.03
N ALA A 119 2.30 -4.36 15.08
CA ALA A 119 2.61 -5.04 16.35
C ALA A 119 1.39 -5.76 16.96
N SER A 120 0.17 -5.31 16.67
CA SER A 120 -1.09 -5.91 17.11
C SER A 120 -1.54 -7.09 16.24
N GLY A 121 -0.92 -7.26 15.07
CA GLY A 121 -1.21 -8.34 14.11
C GLY A 121 -2.15 -7.96 12.99
N ASN A 122 -2.51 -6.68 12.80
CA ASN A 122 -3.34 -6.25 11.68
C ASN A 122 -2.49 -6.12 10.41
N SER A 123 -3.00 -6.61 9.26
CA SER A 123 -2.27 -6.57 8.00
C SER A 123 -2.03 -5.14 7.54
N ILE A 124 -0.76 -4.75 7.40
CA ILE A 124 -0.34 -3.46 6.81
C ILE A 124 -0.60 -3.47 5.30
N ASP A 125 -0.41 -4.61 4.64
CA ASP A 125 -0.67 -4.78 3.21
C ASP A 125 -2.11 -4.40 2.86
N VAL A 126 -3.07 -4.91 3.65
CA VAL A 126 -4.51 -4.59 3.50
C VAL A 126 -4.79 -3.11 3.77
N GLN A 127 -4.18 -2.54 4.82
CA GLN A 127 -4.37 -1.12 5.15
C GLN A 127 -3.85 -0.20 4.05
N LEU A 128 -2.70 -0.51 3.46
CA LEU A 128 -2.12 0.26 2.34
C LEU A 128 -3.00 0.20 1.09
N VAL A 129 -3.52 -0.98 0.74
CA VAL A 129 -4.43 -1.14 -0.40
C VAL A 129 -5.77 -0.44 -0.15
N ALA A 130 -6.36 -0.61 1.03
CA ALA A 130 -7.63 0.03 1.40
C ALA A 130 -7.53 1.55 1.45
N GLY A 131 -6.37 2.09 1.87
CA GLY A 131 -6.07 3.52 1.88
C GLY A 131 -5.72 4.11 0.51
N GLY A 132 -5.61 3.28 -0.55
CA GLY A 132 -5.24 3.71 -1.89
C GLY A 132 -3.74 4.03 -2.06
N TYR A 133 -2.90 3.62 -1.11
CA TYR A 133 -1.44 3.82 -1.14
C TYR A 133 -0.72 2.72 -1.93
N ALA A 134 -1.34 1.56 -2.09
CA ALA A 134 -0.79 0.42 -2.80
C ALA A 134 -1.81 -0.19 -3.75
N ARG A 135 -1.32 -0.95 -4.72
CA ARG A 135 -2.12 -1.83 -5.58
C ARG A 135 -1.86 -3.27 -5.20
N ALA A 136 -2.90 -4.10 -5.19
CA ALA A 136 -2.72 -5.54 -5.09
C ALA A 136 -2.01 -6.04 -6.35
N ARG A 137 -0.99 -6.89 -6.17
CA ARG A 137 -0.18 -7.44 -7.24
C ARG A 137 -0.09 -8.95 -7.14
N THR A 138 -0.35 -9.63 -8.25
CA THR A 138 -0.09 -11.05 -8.37
C THR A 138 1.41 -11.26 -8.58
N GLN A 139 2.04 -12.03 -7.71
CA GLN A 139 3.43 -12.46 -7.88
C GLN A 139 3.45 -13.93 -8.23
N ASP A 140 4.20 -14.29 -9.28
CA ASP A 140 4.37 -15.67 -9.73
C ASP A 140 3.04 -16.42 -10.01
N GLY A 141 2.00 -15.71 -10.46
CA GLY A 141 0.67 -16.27 -10.73
C GLY A 141 -0.17 -16.58 -9.50
N GLN A 142 0.32 -16.25 -8.31
CA GLN A 142 -0.43 -16.41 -7.07
C GLN A 142 -1.06 -15.07 -6.64
N HIS A 143 -2.30 -15.13 -6.15
CA HIS A 143 -2.96 -13.98 -5.57
C HIS A 143 -2.44 -13.72 -4.15
N PRO A 144 -2.30 -12.45 -3.72
CA PRO A 144 -2.09 -12.14 -2.31
C PRO A 144 -3.27 -12.66 -1.48
N LYS A 145 -3.05 -12.82 -0.19
CA LYS A 145 -4.11 -13.19 0.76
C LYS A 145 -5.23 -12.17 0.82
#